data_e57f1c89caa878294e14ee3ca230d5b3
#
_entry.id   e57f1c89caa878294e14ee3ca230d5b3
#
_cell.length_a   1.000
_cell.length_b   1.000
_cell.length_c   1.000
_cell.angle_alpha   90.00
_cell.angle_beta   90.00
_cell.angle_gamma   90.00
#
_symmetry.space_group_name_H-M   'P 1'
#
loop_
_entity.id
_entity.type
_entity.pdbx_description
1 polymer ?
#
loop_
_entity_poly.entity_id
_entity_poly.type
_entity_poly.pdbx_seq_one_letter_code
_entity_poly.pdbx_strand_id
1 'polypeptide(L)'
;SGAAGDYSGVVVTFRKLYENRGIHRPEKRTTMLSHQAGESGKRKSLHGHWSSRMAFILAVTGSAVGLGNIWKFPYVAGQNGGGAFVIVYLLCVILIGMPVMMSEILIGRRGRRNPVATMALLGEEEGSSRQWQWVGAIGVVAGILILSYYSVIAGWTLMYILKSVSGAFTGATAEVVSNEFAGFVGDWRLVALCHTLFMALTIFVVARGVERGLEQAVRFMVPALLTLLLVLFGYAITSGSFGDGLAFMFTPDFDKLTWDSVLAALGQAFFTLSIGMGAIMAYGAYLPEETSITNASAAVVTADTMIAILAGLVIFPLVFANGLNPGEGPGLVFQTLPLALGQMPGGAFFSTLFFILLSFAAWTSALGLMEPAVAWLVEHHNRTRAQAAVMIGGTIWLLGFP
;
A
#
# COMPACT_ATOMS: atom_id res chain seq x y z
N SER A 1 -18.31 18.11 -28.47
CA SER A 1 -19.50 18.73 -27.85
C SER A 1 -20.03 17.79 -26.78
N GLY A 2 -19.75 17.94 -25.56
CA GLY A 2 -20.36 18.67 -24.50
C GLY A 2 -21.30 17.80 -23.70
N ALA A 3 -20.99 17.48 -22.46
CA ALA A 3 -21.94 17.42 -21.35
C ALA A 3 -21.14 17.55 -20.06
N ALA A 4 -20.80 18.77 -19.70
CA ALA A 4 -20.50 19.12 -18.31
C ALA A 4 -21.86 19.23 -17.59
N GLY A 5 -22.18 18.28 -16.73
CA GLY A 5 -23.37 18.32 -15.87
C GLY A 5 -23.30 19.52 -14.94
N ASP A 6 -24.24 20.43 -15.05
CA ASP A 6 -24.41 21.61 -14.23
C ASP A 6 -24.89 21.24 -12.82
N TYR A 7 -23.96 21.24 -11.85
CA TYR A 7 -24.25 21.04 -10.42
C TYR A 7 -24.57 22.34 -9.67
N SER A 8 -24.79 23.45 -10.39
CA SER A 8 -25.10 24.76 -9.79
C SER A 8 -26.44 24.77 -9.04
N GLY A 9 -27.40 23.95 -9.48
CA GLY A 9 -28.75 23.88 -8.87
C GLY A 9 -28.79 23.28 -7.46
N VAL A 10 -27.93 22.29 -7.16
CA VAL A 10 -27.91 21.62 -5.84
C VAL A 10 -27.24 22.51 -4.79
N VAL A 11 -26.20 23.23 -5.15
CA VAL A 11 -25.48 24.17 -4.25
C VAL A 11 -26.35 25.37 -3.86
N VAL A 12 -27.18 25.86 -4.77
CA VAL A 12 -28.10 27.00 -4.52
C VAL A 12 -29.24 26.60 -3.58
N THR A 13 -29.73 25.36 -3.65
CA THR A 13 -30.82 24.86 -2.79
C THR A 13 -30.36 24.69 -1.34
N PHE A 14 -29.14 24.22 -1.10
CA PHE A 14 -28.57 24.11 0.25
C PHE A 14 -28.27 25.49 0.86
N ARG A 15 -27.81 26.47 0.07
CA ARG A 15 -27.54 27.82 0.56
C ARG A 15 -28.78 28.53 1.08
N LYS A 16 -29.92 28.40 0.40
CA LYS A 16 -31.21 28.96 0.83
C LYS A 16 -31.79 28.37 2.12
N LEU A 17 -31.47 27.10 2.44
CA LEU A 17 -31.91 26.45 3.68
C LEU A 17 -31.15 26.95 4.93
N TYR A 18 -29.94 27.49 4.77
CA TYR A 18 -29.14 28.03 5.89
C TYR A 18 -29.37 29.52 6.16
N GLU A 19 -29.70 30.31 5.15
CA GLU A 19 -30.00 31.76 5.32
C GLU A 19 -31.27 32.00 6.15
N ASN A 20 -32.20 31.05 6.24
CA ASN A 20 -33.46 31.18 6.99
C ASN A 20 -33.36 30.87 8.49
N ARG A 21 -32.18 30.52 9.03
CA ARG A 21 -32.05 30.18 10.46
C ARG A 21 -31.34 31.20 11.34
N GLY A 22 -31.13 32.44 10.88
CA GLY A 22 -30.75 33.57 11.76
C GLY A 22 -29.51 33.40 12.64
N ILE A 23 -28.48 32.61 12.23
CA ILE A 23 -27.27 32.41 13.02
C ILE A 23 -26.25 33.46 12.65
N HIS A 24 -26.07 34.46 13.51
CA HIS A 24 -25.03 35.49 13.41
C HIS A 24 -23.63 34.86 13.44
N ARG A 25 -22.81 35.15 12.40
CA ARG A 25 -21.38 34.82 12.37
C ARG A 25 -20.60 35.72 13.34
N PRO A 26 -19.68 35.19 14.18
CA PRO A 26 -18.69 36.03 14.83
C PRO A 26 -17.58 36.39 13.80
N GLU A 27 -17.57 37.62 13.36
CA GLU A 27 -16.43 38.26 12.68
C GLU A 27 -15.31 38.46 13.71
N LYS A 28 -14.26 37.68 13.63
CA LYS A 28 -12.86 38.00 14.00
C LYS A 28 -12.02 36.76 14.17
N ARG A 29 -11.36 36.32 13.11
CA ARG A 29 -10.05 35.67 13.07
C ARG A 29 -9.65 35.11 11.68
N THR A 30 -10.09 35.78 10.62
CA THR A 30 -9.83 35.39 9.23
C THR A 30 -8.53 35.98 8.64
N THR A 31 -7.70 36.68 9.43
CA THR A 31 -6.65 37.54 8.88
C THR A 31 -5.25 36.91 8.78
N MET A 32 -5.03 35.68 9.19
CA MET A 32 -3.70 35.05 9.02
C MET A 32 -3.65 33.86 8.03
N LEU A 33 -4.77 33.36 7.55
CA LEU A 33 -4.80 32.24 6.57
C LEU A 33 -5.07 32.72 5.12
N SER A 34 -5.42 33.99 4.93
CA SER A 34 -5.78 34.55 3.61
C SER A 34 -4.58 34.94 2.72
N HIS A 35 -3.34 34.89 3.22
CA HIS A 35 -2.18 35.36 2.46
C HIS A 35 -1.54 34.34 1.50
N GLN A 36 -2.14 33.16 1.28
CA GLN A 36 -1.63 32.17 0.33
C GLN A 36 -2.65 31.70 -0.72
N ALA A 37 -3.78 32.35 -0.85
CA ALA A 37 -4.60 32.21 -2.05
C ALA A 37 -3.94 33.00 -3.18
N GLY A 38 -3.25 32.33 -4.10
CA GLY A 38 -2.81 32.93 -5.35
C GLY A 38 -4.03 33.47 -6.11
N GLU A 39 -3.82 34.38 -7.06
CA GLU A 39 -4.83 35.18 -7.83
C GLU A 39 -5.96 34.36 -8.49
N SER A 40 -5.98 33.02 -8.39
CA SER A 40 -7.02 32.13 -8.92
C SER A 40 -7.92 31.47 -7.85
N GLY A 41 -7.77 31.78 -6.57
CA GLY A 41 -8.55 31.15 -5.48
C GLY A 41 -8.25 29.67 -5.22
N LYS A 42 -7.27 29.07 -5.93
CA LYS A 42 -6.92 27.66 -5.87
C LYS A 42 -5.73 27.42 -4.94
N ARG A 43 -5.84 26.39 -4.08
CA ARG A 43 -4.77 25.99 -3.16
C ARG A 43 -3.62 25.35 -3.92
N LYS A 44 -2.39 25.66 -3.53
CA LYS A 44 -1.17 25.01 -4.02
C LYS A 44 -0.63 24.03 -2.97
N SER A 45 -0.16 22.86 -3.41
CA SER A 45 0.55 21.91 -2.53
C SER A 45 1.89 22.49 -2.10
N LEU A 46 2.29 22.30 -0.83
CA LEU A 46 3.59 22.70 -0.29
C LEU A 46 4.71 21.71 -0.66
N HIS A 47 4.36 20.50 -1.08
CA HIS A 47 5.31 19.40 -1.32
C HIS A 47 5.60 19.14 -2.81
N GLY A 48 5.12 19.99 -3.72
CA GLY A 48 5.20 19.80 -5.16
C GLY A 48 4.00 19.03 -5.72
N HIS A 49 4.11 18.56 -6.95
CA HIS A 49 3.07 17.82 -7.67
C HIS A 49 3.68 16.61 -8.37
N TRP A 50 2.88 15.59 -8.64
CA TRP A 50 3.28 14.53 -9.55
C TRP A 50 3.49 15.11 -10.95
N SER A 51 4.56 14.70 -11.63
CA SER A 51 4.91 15.24 -12.95
C SER A 51 3.87 14.91 -14.03
N SER A 52 3.06 13.88 -13.82
CA SER A 52 2.04 13.44 -14.75
C SER A 52 0.98 12.55 -14.06
N ARG A 53 -0.15 12.34 -14.78
CA ARG A 53 -1.17 11.36 -14.38
C ARG A 53 -0.56 9.96 -14.20
N MET A 54 0.35 9.55 -15.09
CA MET A 54 0.98 8.23 -15.02
C MET A 54 1.89 8.12 -13.79
N ALA A 55 2.63 9.17 -13.44
CA ALA A 55 3.45 9.22 -12.23
C ALA A 55 2.59 9.02 -10.97
N PHE A 56 1.42 9.68 -10.91
CA PHE A 56 0.47 9.48 -9.83
C PHE A 56 -0.06 8.04 -9.77
N ILE A 57 -0.51 7.48 -10.91
CA ILE A 57 -1.00 6.09 -10.96
C ILE A 57 0.08 5.12 -10.50
N LEU A 58 1.31 5.25 -10.99
CA LEU A 58 2.44 4.42 -10.57
C LEU A 58 2.74 4.56 -9.07
N ALA A 59 2.67 5.78 -8.53
CA ALA A 59 2.94 6.04 -7.12
C ALA A 59 1.87 5.40 -6.22
N VAL A 60 0.59 5.59 -6.55
CA VAL A 60 -0.51 5.01 -5.78
C VAL A 60 -0.53 3.49 -5.94
N THR A 61 -0.33 2.96 -7.16
CA THR A 61 -0.19 1.52 -7.39
C THR A 61 1.00 0.95 -6.61
N GLY A 62 2.16 1.62 -6.63
CA GLY A 62 3.33 1.18 -5.86
C GLY A 62 3.11 1.24 -4.35
N SER A 63 2.33 2.21 -3.86
CA SER A 63 1.93 2.25 -2.44
C SER A 63 0.97 1.13 -2.07
N ALA A 64 0.03 0.81 -2.96
CA ALA A 64 -0.95 -0.25 -2.78
C ALA A 64 -0.30 -1.64 -2.92
N VAL A 65 0.43 -1.88 -4.01
CA VAL A 65 1.08 -3.17 -4.29
C VAL A 65 2.28 -3.39 -3.37
N GLY A 66 2.12 -4.28 -2.39
CA GLY A 66 3.12 -4.55 -1.38
C GLY A 66 3.13 -6.00 -0.90
N LEU A 67 3.59 -6.19 0.33
CA LEU A 67 3.45 -7.48 1.03
C LEU A 67 1.97 -7.91 1.14
N GLY A 68 1.04 -6.96 1.04
CA GLY A 68 -0.39 -7.20 1.00
C GLY A 68 -0.82 -8.12 -0.13
N ASN A 69 -0.29 -7.91 -1.33
CA ASN A 69 -0.65 -8.65 -2.54
C ASN A 69 0.14 -9.94 -2.69
N ILE A 70 1.45 -9.90 -2.40
CA ILE A 70 2.37 -10.99 -2.73
C ILE A 70 2.53 -11.96 -1.56
N TRP A 71 2.34 -11.49 -0.33
CA TRP A 71 2.46 -12.30 0.87
C TRP A 71 1.11 -12.55 1.56
N LYS A 72 0.40 -11.46 1.96
CA LYS A 72 -0.80 -11.59 2.79
C LYS A 72 -1.98 -12.17 2.02
N PHE A 73 -2.25 -11.70 0.81
CA PHE A 73 -3.38 -12.17 0.01
C PHE A 73 -3.31 -13.69 -0.25
N PRO A 74 -2.18 -14.28 -0.75
CA PRO A 74 -2.13 -15.72 -0.97
C PRO A 74 -2.35 -16.53 0.30
N TYR A 75 -1.72 -16.19 1.43
CA TYR A 75 -1.91 -16.99 2.62
C TYR A 75 -3.33 -16.87 3.20
N VAL A 76 -3.93 -15.67 3.16
CA VAL A 76 -5.32 -15.49 3.63
C VAL A 76 -6.30 -16.23 2.72
N ALA A 77 -6.10 -16.20 1.40
CA ALA A 77 -6.87 -16.99 0.45
C ALA A 77 -6.70 -18.50 0.71
N GLY A 78 -5.46 -18.94 1.00
CA GLY A 78 -5.15 -20.32 1.37
C GLY A 78 -5.89 -20.80 2.63
N GLN A 79 -5.96 -19.96 3.65
CA GLN A 79 -6.65 -20.28 4.91
C GLN A 79 -8.18 -20.22 4.81
N ASN A 80 -8.74 -19.45 3.86
CA ASN A 80 -10.18 -19.20 3.76
C ASN A 80 -10.85 -19.86 2.56
N GLY A 81 -10.28 -20.95 2.04
CA GLY A 81 -10.92 -21.79 1.03
C GLY A 81 -10.80 -21.30 -0.42
N GLY A 82 -9.81 -20.48 -0.73
CA GLY A 82 -9.45 -20.14 -2.12
C GLY A 82 -10.50 -19.31 -2.84
N GLY A 83 -11.15 -19.90 -3.88
CA GLY A 83 -12.00 -19.17 -4.83
C GLY A 83 -13.18 -18.42 -4.21
N ALA A 84 -13.85 -18.96 -3.20
CA ALA A 84 -14.95 -18.27 -2.52
C ALA A 84 -14.46 -16.99 -1.81
N PHE A 85 -13.32 -17.07 -1.13
CA PHE A 85 -12.66 -15.91 -0.53
C PHE A 85 -12.29 -14.86 -1.59
N VAL A 86 -11.73 -15.28 -2.74
CA VAL A 86 -11.35 -14.38 -3.83
C VAL A 86 -12.55 -13.60 -4.32
N ILE A 87 -13.73 -14.23 -4.48
CA ILE A 87 -14.97 -13.54 -4.90
C ILE A 87 -15.36 -12.47 -3.86
N VAL A 88 -15.38 -12.81 -2.57
CA VAL A 88 -15.73 -11.86 -1.50
C VAL A 88 -14.73 -10.72 -1.44
N TYR A 89 -13.43 -11.02 -1.59
CA TYR A 89 -12.38 -10.00 -1.66
C TYR A 89 -12.61 -9.03 -2.83
N LEU A 90 -12.90 -9.53 -4.04
CA LEU A 90 -13.19 -8.70 -5.21
C LEU A 90 -14.42 -7.80 -4.99
N LEU A 91 -15.48 -8.33 -4.36
CA LEU A 91 -16.65 -7.53 -3.99
C LEU A 91 -16.29 -6.43 -2.99
N CYS A 92 -15.51 -6.72 -1.95
CA CYS A 92 -15.03 -5.74 -0.99
C CYS A 92 -14.17 -4.65 -1.67
N VAL A 93 -13.28 -5.02 -2.58
CA VAL A 93 -12.44 -4.08 -3.33
C VAL A 93 -13.29 -3.14 -4.18
N ILE A 94 -14.25 -3.67 -4.94
CA ILE A 94 -15.07 -2.88 -5.86
C ILE A 94 -16.10 -2.02 -5.12
N LEU A 95 -16.84 -2.61 -4.18
CA LEU A 95 -17.99 -1.96 -3.54
C LEU A 95 -17.60 -1.04 -2.38
N ILE A 96 -16.48 -1.29 -1.73
CA ILE A 96 -16.04 -0.54 -0.55
C ILE A 96 -14.68 0.12 -0.80
N GLY A 97 -13.68 -0.64 -1.20
CA GLY A 97 -12.31 -0.17 -1.35
C GLY A 97 -12.17 0.95 -2.37
N MET A 98 -12.71 0.77 -3.57
CA MET A 98 -12.64 1.77 -4.64
C MET A 98 -13.34 3.09 -4.28
N PRO A 99 -14.60 3.11 -3.76
CA PRO A 99 -15.24 4.34 -3.31
C PRO A 99 -14.48 5.06 -2.18
N VAL A 100 -13.93 4.32 -1.22
CA VAL A 100 -13.11 4.90 -0.15
C VAL A 100 -11.83 5.52 -0.71
N MET A 101 -11.11 4.81 -1.61
CA MET A 101 -9.93 5.36 -2.30
C MET A 101 -10.25 6.65 -3.06
N MET A 102 -11.36 6.67 -3.82
CA MET A 102 -11.81 7.87 -4.54
C MET A 102 -12.07 9.04 -3.58
N SER A 103 -12.69 8.76 -2.43
CA SER A 103 -12.97 9.76 -1.39
C SER A 103 -11.69 10.31 -0.78
N GLU A 104 -10.71 9.47 -0.45
CA GLU A 104 -9.41 9.91 0.08
C GLU A 104 -8.63 10.76 -0.94
N ILE A 105 -8.59 10.35 -2.22
CA ILE A 105 -7.96 11.15 -3.28
C ILE A 105 -8.66 12.50 -3.42
N LEU A 106 -9.99 12.55 -3.40
CA LEU A 106 -10.77 13.77 -3.49
C LEU A 106 -10.48 14.73 -2.32
N ILE A 107 -10.51 14.20 -1.10
CA ILE A 107 -10.22 14.95 0.13
C ILE A 107 -8.80 15.51 0.08
N GLY A 108 -7.81 14.68 -0.24
CA GLY A 108 -6.42 15.09 -0.37
C GLY A 108 -6.23 16.17 -1.43
N ARG A 109 -6.80 15.99 -2.64
CA ARG A 109 -6.74 16.95 -3.74
C ARG A 109 -7.38 18.30 -3.40
N ARG A 110 -8.50 18.27 -2.67
CA ARG A 110 -9.19 19.48 -2.23
C ARG A 110 -8.42 20.22 -1.12
N GLY A 111 -7.84 19.47 -0.16
CA GLY A 111 -7.10 20.05 0.96
C GLY A 111 -5.71 20.55 0.61
N ARG A 112 -4.99 19.89 -0.29
CA ARG A 112 -3.60 20.21 -0.72
C ARG A 112 -2.60 20.26 0.44
N ARG A 113 -2.87 19.55 1.53
CA ARG A 113 -2.10 19.50 2.76
C ARG A 113 -1.91 18.03 3.20
N ASN A 114 -1.13 17.83 4.26
CA ASN A 114 -1.08 16.54 4.94
C ASN A 114 -2.48 16.13 5.44
N PRO A 115 -2.73 14.82 5.71
CA PRO A 115 -4.06 14.32 6.09
C PRO A 115 -4.69 15.02 7.29
N VAL A 116 -3.89 15.33 8.32
CA VAL A 116 -4.38 15.97 9.56
C VAL A 116 -4.88 17.39 9.27
N ALA A 117 -4.05 18.18 8.60
CA ALA A 117 -4.39 19.56 8.26
C ALA A 117 -5.52 19.63 7.23
N THR A 118 -5.57 18.70 6.26
CA THR A 118 -6.64 18.59 5.28
C THR A 118 -7.99 18.36 5.94
N MET A 119 -8.09 17.40 6.85
CA MET A 119 -9.34 17.08 7.55
C MET A 119 -9.81 18.25 8.43
N ALA A 120 -8.89 18.92 9.15
CA ALA A 120 -9.21 20.12 9.91
C ALA A 120 -9.78 21.23 9.03
N LEU A 121 -9.07 21.52 7.94
CA LEU A 121 -9.38 22.61 7.03
C LEU A 121 -10.74 22.43 6.34
N LEU A 122 -10.98 21.23 5.78
CA LEU A 122 -12.23 20.93 5.10
C LEU A 122 -13.41 20.85 6.08
N GLY A 123 -13.19 20.35 7.31
CA GLY A 123 -14.21 20.37 8.36
C GLY A 123 -14.66 21.80 8.69
N GLU A 124 -13.72 22.74 8.84
CA GLU A 124 -14.03 24.14 9.09
C GLU A 124 -14.74 24.81 7.89
N GLU A 125 -14.32 24.52 6.66
CA GLU A 125 -14.94 25.07 5.44
C GLU A 125 -16.41 24.66 5.25
N GLU A 126 -16.73 23.40 5.58
CA GLU A 126 -18.09 22.88 5.50
C GLU A 126 -18.94 23.28 6.73
N GLY A 127 -18.46 24.19 7.58
CA GLY A 127 -19.17 24.63 8.77
C GLY A 127 -19.26 23.57 9.87
N SER A 128 -18.44 22.54 9.79
CA SER A 128 -18.32 21.47 10.79
C SER A 128 -17.18 21.75 11.78
N SER A 129 -16.77 20.77 12.55
CA SER A 129 -15.76 20.94 13.58
C SER A 129 -14.33 20.68 13.06
N ARG A 130 -13.36 21.49 13.54
CA ARG A 130 -11.93 21.22 13.38
C ARG A 130 -11.49 19.85 13.93
N GLN A 131 -12.30 19.25 14.81
CA GLN A 131 -12.01 17.94 15.39
C GLN A 131 -11.89 16.80 14.36
N TRP A 132 -12.37 16.99 13.13
CA TRP A 132 -12.10 16.07 12.01
C TRP A 132 -10.61 15.82 11.78
N GLN A 133 -9.72 16.71 12.25
CA GLN A 133 -8.27 16.46 12.25
C GLN A 133 -7.87 15.13 12.88
N TRP A 134 -8.62 14.63 13.87
CA TRP A 134 -8.32 13.38 14.55
C TRP A 134 -8.47 12.15 13.64
N VAL A 135 -9.38 12.19 12.66
CA VAL A 135 -9.49 11.13 11.65
C VAL A 135 -8.19 11.04 10.85
N GLY A 136 -7.66 12.19 10.39
CA GLY A 136 -6.36 12.23 9.71
C GLY A 136 -5.21 11.80 10.62
N ALA A 137 -5.22 12.22 11.90
CA ALA A 137 -4.18 11.87 12.86
C ALA A 137 -4.16 10.37 13.18
N ILE A 138 -5.33 9.74 13.38
CA ILE A 138 -5.44 8.29 13.62
C ILE A 138 -4.89 7.52 12.41
N GLY A 139 -5.23 7.96 11.18
CA GLY A 139 -4.69 7.35 9.95
C GLY A 139 -3.16 7.44 9.89
N VAL A 140 -2.58 8.60 10.19
CA VAL A 140 -1.11 8.79 10.22
C VAL A 140 -0.46 7.91 11.29
N VAL A 141 -1.02 7.84 12.49
CA VAL A 141 -0.53 6.96 13.57
C VAL A 141 -0.62 5.49 13.18
N ALA A 142 -1.74 5.08 12.58
CA ALA A 142 -1.89 3.71 12.06
C ALA A 142 -0.81 3.38 11.02
N GLY A 143 -0.52 4.31 10.09
CA GLY A 143 0.57 4.15 9.13
C GLY A 143 1.94 3.97 9.79
N ILE A 144 2.26 4.74 10.84
CA ILE A 144 3.50 4.61 11.61
C ILE A 144 3.57 3.24 12.30
N LEU A 145 2.51 2.82 12.97
CA LEU A 145 2.45 1.52 13.68
C LEU A 145 2.54 0.35 12.69
N ILE A 146 1.86 0.43 11.54
CA ILE A 146 1.97 -0.59 10.50
C ILE A 146 3.41 -0.65 9.99
N LEU A 147 4.01 0.48 9.65
CA LEU A 147 5.35 0.50 9.07
C LEU A 147 6.41 0.01 10.08
N SER A 148 6.21 0.14 11.39
CA SER A 148 7.16 -0.34 12.39
C SER A 148 7.39 -1.85 12.33
N TYR A 149 6.34 -2.67 12.27
CA TYR A 149 6.49 -4.12 12.11
C TYR A 149 6.69 -4.54 10.64
N TYR A 150 6.06 -3.82 9.70
CA TYR A 150 6.18 -4.07 8.28
C TYR A 150 7.63 -3.98 7.78
N SER A 151 8.39 -3.00 8.26
CA SER A 151 9.79 -2.79 7.88
C SER A 151 10.72 -3.89 8.40
N VAL A 152 10.38 -4.54 9.50
CA VAL A 152 11.10 -5.74 10.00
C VAL A 152 10.92 -6.89 9.02
N ILE A 153 9.67 -7.21 8.65
CA ILE A 153 9.35 -8.28 7.70
C ILE A 153 9.93 -7.97 6.31
N ALA A 154 9.85 -6.70 5.90
CA ALA A 154 10.47 -6.25 4.65
C ALA A 154 12.00 -6.40 4.69
N GLY A 155 12.63 -6.19 5.83
CA GLY A 155 14.04 -6.48 6.05
C GLY A 155 14.38 -7.96 5.84
N TRP A 156 13.49 -8.89 6.21
CA TRP A 156 13.71 -10.33 5.97
C TRP A 156 13.88 -10.66 4.50
N THR A 157 13.19 -9.95 3.61
CA THR A 157 13.30 -10.17 2.16
C THR A 157 14.72 -9.94 1.65
N LEU A 158 15.46 -8.99 2.23
CA LEU A 158 16.83 -8.70 1.88
C LEU A 158 17.77 -9.87 2.21
N MET A 159 17.59 -10.47 3.40
CA MET A 159 18.35 -11.67 3.78
C MET A 159 18.00 -12.87 2.90
N TYR A 160 16.73 -13.02 2.53
CA TYR A 160 16.28 -14.12 1.69
C TYR A 160 16.76 -14.00 0.24
N ILE A 161 17.04 -12.80 -0.27
CA ILE A 161 17.75 -12.63 -1.55
C ILE A 161 19.14 -13.29 -1.44
N LEU A 162 19.89 -12.99 -0.37
CA LEU A 162 21.24 -13.54 -0.17
C LEU A 162 21.21 -15.06 0.00
N LYS A 163 20.29 -15.60 0.81
CA LYS A 163 20.10 -17.04 1.00
C LYS A 163 19.72 -17.74 -0.31
N SER A 164 18.88 -17.13 -1.14
CA SER A 164 18.49 -17.69 -2.45
C SER A 164 19.65 -17.70 -3.43
N VAL A 165 20.41 -16.61 -3.54
CA VAL A 165 21.61 -16.53 -4.39
C VAL A 165 22.67 -17.56 -3.99
N SER A 166 22.84 -17.81 -2.68
CA SER A 166 23.79 -18.81 -2.19
C SER A 166 23.33 -20.25 -2.39
N GLY A 167 22.09 -20.47 -2.87
CA GLY A 167 21.51 -21.80 -3.05
C GLY A 167 21.12 -22.51 -1.76
N ALA A 168 20.94 -21.80 -0.65
CA ALA A 168 20.63 -22.36 0.67
C ALA A 168 19.38 -23.26 0.69
N PHE A 169 18.44 -23.03 -0.25
CA PHE A 169 17.20 -23.81 -0.35
C PHE A 169 17.22 -24.92 -1.40
N THR A 170 18.29 -25.05 -2.19
CA THR A 170 18.39 -26.04 -3.29
C THR A 170 18.47 -27.46 -2.73
N GLY A 171 17.45 -28.27 -3.04
CA GLY A 171 17.34 -29.65 -2.52
C GLY A 171 17.15 -29.75 -1.00
N ALA A 172 16.84 -28.62 -0.33
CA ALA A 172 16.69 -28.59 1.11
C ALA A 172 15.41 -29.33 1.55
N THR A 173 15.46 -29.98 2.71
CA THR A 173 14.26 -30.57 3.34
C THR A 173 13.44 -29.51 4.07
N ALA A 174 12.17 -29.81 4.39
CA ALA A 174 11.30 -28.93 5.15
C ALA A 174 11.91 -28.54 6.51
N GLU A 175 12.59 -29.49 7.16
CA GLU A 175 13.30 -29.26 8.43
C GLU A 175 14.45 -28.25 8.27
N VAL A 176 15.25 -28.36 7.22
CA VAL A 176 16.34 -27.42 6.93
C VAL A 176 15.80 -26.01 6.70
N VAL A 177 14.76 -25.87 5.87
CA VAL A 177 14.15 -24.57 5.59
C VAL A 177 13.54 -23.95 6.86
N SER A 178 12.86 -24.74 7.67
CA SER A 178 12.29 -24.29 8.95
C SER A 178 13.37 -23.85 9.93
N ASN A 179 14.47 -24.62 10.06
CA ASN A 179 15.60 -24.28 10.92
C ASN A 179 16.34 -23.02 10.43
N GLU A 180 16.49 -22.85 9.10
CA GLU A 180 17.05 -21.63 8.49
C GLU A 180 16.21 -20.39 8.80
N PHE A 181 14.87 -20.51 8.76
CA PHE A 181 13.96 -19.45 9.14
C PHE A 181 14.03 -19.15 10.65
N ALA A 182 13.90 -20.19 11.48
CA ALA A 182 13.93 -20.04 12.93
C ALA A 182 15.28 -19.49 13.42
N GLY A 183 16.39 -19.97 12.86
CA GLY A 183 17.73 -19.46 13.17
C GLY A 183 17.91 -17.99 12.77
N PHE A 184 17.38 -17.58 11.62
CA PHE A 184 17.42 -16.19 11.19
C PHE A 184 16.56 -15.26 12.08
N VAL A 185 15.31 -15.65 12.34
CA VAL A 185 14.39 -14.82 13.15
C VAL A 185 14.84 -14.78 14.62
N GLY A 186 15.49 -15.86 15.11
CA GLY A 186 16.07 -15.94 16.44
C GLY A 186 17.36 -15.10 16.60
N ASP A 187 18.05 -14.76 15.53
CA ASP A 187 19.22 -13.87 15.56
C ASP A 187 18.79 -12.40 15.47
N TRP A 188 18.52 -11.79 16.63
CA TRP A 188 18.13 -10.39 16.71
C TRP A 188 19.09 -9.42 16.01
N ARG A 189 20.40 -9.75 15.93
CA ARG A 189 21.42 -8.89 15.30
C ARG A 189 21.24 -8.86 13.79
N LEU A 190 21.02 -10.00 13.16
CA LEU A 190 20.75 -10.09 11.72
C LEU A 190 19.42 -9.45 11.35
N VAL A 191 18.38 -9.69 12.15
CA VAL A 191 17.07 -9.05 11.97
C VAL A 191 17.19 -7.53 12.09
N ALA A 192 17.88 -7.03 13.13
CA ALA A 192 18.11 -5.61 13.34
C ALA A 192 18.93 -4.98 12.19
N LEU A 193 19.94 -5.67 11.66
CA LEU A 193 20.73 -5.20 10.52
C LEU A 193 19.85 -5.06 9.27
N CYS A 194 19.05 -6.08 8.94
CA CYS A 194 18.16 -6.07 7.79
C CYS A 194 17.09 -4.98 7.91
N HIS A 195 16.47 -4.85 9.09
CA HIS A 195 15.52 -3.79 9.40
C HIS A 195 16.15 -2.39 9.25
N THR A 196 17.35 -2.19 9.80
CA THR A 196 18.08 -0.92 9.70
C THR A 196 18.40 -0.58 8.24
N LEU A 197 18.88 -1.55 7.46
CA LEU A 197 19.19 -1.34 6.05
C LEU A 197 17.94 -0.96 5.26
N PHE A 198 16.82 -1.68 5.47
CA PHE A 198 15.55 -1.39 4.80
C PHE A 198 15.03 0.01 5.16
N MET A 199 15.06 0.38 6.45
CA MET A 199 14.63 1.71 6.89
C MET A 199 15.56 2.82 6.40
N ALA A 200 16.87 2.61 6.37
CA ALA A 200 17.82 3.59 5.83
C ALA A 200 17.55 3.88 4.34
N LEU A 201 17.28 2.83 3.54
CA LEU A 201 16.88 2.98 2.13
C LEU A 201 15.57 3.74 1.98
N THR A 202 14.58 3.46 2.85
CA THR A 202 13.28 4.13 2.85
C THR A 202 13.42 5.61 3.20
N ILE A 203 14.13 5.93 4.28
CA ILE A 203 14.44 7.31 4.72
C ILE A 203 15.13 8.08 3.60
N PHE A 204 16.13 7.47 2.95
CA PHE A 204 16.90 8.08 1.89
C PHE A 204 16.02 8.51 0.69
N VAL A 205 15.09 7.66 0.26
CA VAL A 205 14.18 7.98 -0.85
C VAL A 205 13.19 9.06 -0.44
N VAL A 206 12.55 8.94 0.72
CA VAL A 206 11.55 9.91 1.20
C VAL A 206 12.17 11.29 1.44
N ALA A 207 13.40 11.34 1.95
CA ALA A 207 14.14 12.58 2.17
C ALA A 207 14.39 13.39 0.88
N ARG A 208 14.45 12.72 -0.29
CA ARG A 208 14.64 13.36 -1.60
C ARG A 208 13.40 14.07 -2.15
N GLY A 209 12.26 13.89 -1.54
CA GLY A 209 11.00 14.53 -1.92
C GLY A 209 10.14 13.73 -2.88
N VAL A 210 9.04 14.36 -3.33
CA VAL A 210 8.03 13.68 -4.17
C VAL A 210 8.61 13.38 -5.55
N GLU A 211 9.07 14.41 -6.29
CA GLU A 211 9.51 14.27 -7.68
C GLU A 211 10.84 13.50 -7.80
N ARG A 212 11.86 13.88 -6.99
CA ARG A 212 13.23 13.33 -7.09
C ARG A 212 13.45 12.06 -6.26
N GLY A 213 12.52 11.72 -5.38
CA GLY A 213 12.58 10.55 -4.51
C GLY A 213 11.50 9.54 -4.88
N LEU A 214 10.27 9.79 -4.43
CA LEU A 214 9.17 8.84 -4.57
C LEU A 214 8.85 8.52 -6.02
N GLU A 215 8.70 9.53 -6.87
CA GLU A 215 8.34 9.34 -8.28
C GLU A 215 9.42 8.57 -9.05
N GLN A 216 10.70 8.89 -8.84
CA GLN A 216 11.79 8.16 -9.51
C GLN A 216 11.86 6.71 -9.04
N ALA A 217 11.67 6.46 -7.73
CA ALA A 217 11.68 5.11 -7.20
C ALA A 217 10.55 4.27 -7.81
N VAL A 218 9.30 4.75 -7.77
CA VAL A 218 8.15 3.97 -8.27
C VAL A 218 8.18 3.81 -9.80
N ARG A 219 8.72 4.77 -10.53
CA ARG A 219 8.89 4.70 -11.99
C ARG A 219 9.75 3.51 -12.44
N PHE A 220 10.73 3.14 -11.63
CA PHE A 220 11.58 1.98 -11.87
C PHE A 220 11.01 0.71 -11.24
N MET A 221 10.63 0.79 -9.95
CA MET A 221 10.31 -0.39 -9.16
C MET A 221 8.99 -1.03 -9.57
N VAL A 222 7.94 -0.26 -9.91
CA VAL A 222 6.63 -0.82 -10.27
C VAL A 222 6.68 -1.59 -11.60
N PRO A 223 7.27 -1.07 -12.69
CA PRO A 223 7.45 -1.87 -13.91
C PRO A 223 8.38 -3.07 -13.71
N ALA A 224 9.45 -2.94 -12.93
CA ALA A 224 10.36 -4.04 -12.62
C ALA A 224 9.62 -5.14 -11.84
N LEU A 225 8.80 -4.77 -10.84
CA LEU A 225 7.96 -5.69 -10.09
C LEU A 225 7.02 -6.46 -11.01
N LEU A 226 6.31 -5.77 -11.91
CA LEU A 226 5.40 -6.43 -12.85
C LEU A 226 6.15 -7.39 -13.79
N THR A 227 7.32 -6.97 -14.29
CA THR A 227 8.17 -7.81 -15.15
C THR A 227 8.62 -9.08 -14.42
N LEU A 228 9.12 -8.94 -13.18
CA LEU A 228 9.53 -10.07 -12.36
C LEU A 228 8.34 -11.01 -12.06
N LEU A 229 7.17 -10.45 -11.77
CA LEU A 229 5.95 -11.24 -11.53
C LEU A 229 5.54 -12.04 -12.78
N LEU A 230 5.61 -11.45 -13.96
CA LEU A 230 5.31 -12.13 -15.22
C LEU A 230 6.33 -13.25 -15.55
N VAL A 231 7.62 -13.04 -15.25
CA VAL A 231 8.66 -14.08 -15.39
C VAL A 231 8.36 -15.24 -14.46
N LEU A 232 8.03 -14.97 -13.19
CA LEU A 232 7.67 -16.00 -12.22
C LEU A 232 6.35 -16.71 -12.57
N PHE A 233 5.39 -15.98 -13.13
CA PHE A 233 4.15 -16.56 -13.65
C PHE A 233 4.43 -17.54 -14.79
N GLY A 234 5.29 -17.17 -15.76
CA GLY A 234 5.74 -18.07 -16.81
C GLY A 234 6.41 -19.33 -16.25
N TYR A 235 7.20 -19.19 -15.18
CA TYR A 235 7.81 -20.33 -14.50
C TYR A 235 6.76 -21.20 -13.80
N ALA A 236 5.78 -20.61 -13.12
CA ALA A 236 4.72 -21.35 -12.44
C ALA A 236 3.87 -22.19 -13.41
N ILE A 237 3.67 -21.73 -14.66
CA ILE A 237 2.98 -22.51 -15.72
C ILE A 237 3.71 -23.83 -15.98
N THR A 238 5.04 -23.86 -15.87
CA THR A 238 5.86 -25.06 -16.10
C THR A 238 5.94 -25.99 -14.90
N SER A 239 5.34 -25.65 -13.76
CA SER A 239 5.42 -26.42 -12.51
C SER A 239 4.75 -27.80 -12.55
N GLY A 240 3.87 -28.05 -13.51
CA GLY A 240 3.06 -29.27 -13.60
C GLY A 240 1.72 -29.22 -12.85
N SER A 241 1.55 -28.32 -11.88
CA SER A 241 0.32 -28.15 -11.06
C SER A 241 -0.36 -26.80 -11.29
N PHE A 242 -0.16 -26.19 -12.45
CA PHE A 242 -0.79 -24.89 -12.76
C PHE A 242 -2.33 -25.00 -12.77
N GLY A 243 -2.88 -26.10 -13.27
CA GLY A 243 -4.32 -26.38 -13.27
C GLY A 243 -4.90 -26.43 -11.84
N ASP A 244 -4.18 -27.05 -10.90
CA ASP A 244 -4.61 -27.14 -9.51
C ASP A 244 -4.64 -25.75 -8.84
N GLY A 245 -3.60 -24.92 -9.09
CA GLY A 245 -3.55 -23.54 -8.60
C GLY A 245 -4.67 -22.69 -9.18
N LEU A 246 -4.97 -22.84 -10.48
CA LEU A 246 -6.07 -22.16 -11.14
C LEU A 246 -7.44 -22.59 -10.56
N ALA A 247 -7.64 -23.89 -10.41
CA ALA A 247 -8.86 -24.45 -9.81
C ALA A 247 -9.04 -23.93 -8.37
N PHE A 248 -7.98 -23.94 -7.56
CA PHE A 248 -8.03 -23.45 -6.19
C PHE A 248 -8.46 -21.97 -6.10
N MET A 249 -7.96 -21.13 -7.00
CA MET A 249 -8.27 -19.69 -6.98
C MET A 249 -9.63 -19.35 -7.58
N PHE A 250 -10.15 -20.13 -8.52
CA PHE A 250 -11.34 -19.75 -9.30
C PHE A 250 -12.51 -20.73 -9.18
N THR A 251 -12.34 -21.86 -8.51
CA THR A 251 -13.48 -22.74 -8.19
C THR A 251 -13.96 -22.42 -6.77
N PRO A 252 -15.11 -21.74 -6.61
CA PRO A 252 -15.59 -21.30 -5.31
C PRO A 252 -16.16 -22.50 -4.52
N ASP A 253 -15.69 -22.61 -3.29
CA ASP A 253 -16.24 -23.53 -2.28
C ASP A 253 -16.86 -22.68 -1.15
N PHE A 254 -18.14 -22.39 -1.26
CA PHE A 254 -18.84 -21.54 -0.31
C PHE A 254 -19.08 -22.21 1.04
N ASP A 255 -18.94 -23.54 1.15
CA ASP A 255 -19.09 -24.26 2.41
C ASP A 255 -17.93 -23.93 3.38
N LYS A 256 -16.79 -23.49 2.82
CA LYS A 256 -15.62 -23.02 3.60
C LYS A 256 -15.68 -21.55 3.99
N LEU A 257 -16.66 -20.79 3.47
CA LEU A 257 -16.76 -19.36 3.74
C LEU A 257 -17.45 -19.13 5.08
N THR A 258 -16.76 -18.43 5.97
CA THR A 258 -17.29 -18.02 7.28
C THR A 258 -17.43 -16.49 7.37
N TRP A 259 -18.09 -15.98 8.41
CA TRP A 259 -18.12 -14.54 8.69
C TRP A 259 -16.72 -13.98 8.93
N ASP A 260 -15.82 -14.77 9.55
CA ASP A 260 -14.42 -14.39 9.74
C ASP A 260 -13.69 -14.27 8.40
N SER A 261 -14.01 -15.14 7.43
CA SER A 261 -13.49 -15.04 6.06
C SER A 261 -13.95 -13.75 5.37
N VAL A 262 -15.19 -13.33 5.57
CA VAL A 262 -15.71 -12.04 5.02
C VAL A 262 -14.99 -10.85 5.66
N LEU A 263 -14.80 -10.86 6.98
CA LEU A 263 -14.05 -9.82 7.68
C LEU A 263 -12.59 -9.81 7.26
N ALA A 264 -11.98 -10.98 7.07
CA ALA A 264 -10.61 -11.10 6.55
C ALA A 264 -10.49 -10.53 5.13
N ALA A 265 -11.49 -10.78 4.25
CA ALA A 265 -11.52 -10.24 2.90
C ALA A 265 -11.67 -8.71 2.89
N LEU A 266 -12.54 -8.16 3.76
CA LEU A 266 -12.67 -6.72 3.94
C LEU A 266 -11.36 -6.09 4.45
N GLY A 267 -10.77 -6.68 5.50
CA GLY A 267 -9.48 -6.24 6.03
C GLY A 267 -8.35 -6.34 4.99
N GLN A 268 -8.37 -7.37 4.14
CA GLN A 268 -7.43 -7.52 3.04
C GLN A 268 -7.62 -6.42 1.98
N ALA A 269 -8.86 -6.07 1.62
CA ALA A 269 -9.15 -5.00 0.68
C ALA A 269 -8.65 -3.63 1.17
N PHE A 270 -8.83 -3.31 2.45
CA PHE A 270 -8.30 -2.08 3.05
C PHE A 270 -6.77 -2.06 3.07
N PHE A 271 -6.18 -3.19 3.46
CA PHE A 271 -4.72 -3.30 3.58
C PHE A 271 -4.03 -3.19 2.22
N THR A 272 -4.52 -3.93 1.21
CA THR A 272 -3.91 -3.95 -0.13
C THR A 272 -4.02 -2.59 -0.82
N LEU A 273 -5.16 -1.90 -0.70
CA LEU A 273 -5.36 -0.58 -1.31
C LEU A 273 -4.72 0.57 -0.51
N SER A 274 -4.08 0.29 0.61
CA SER A 274 -3.47 1.31 1.50
C SER A 274 -4.42 2.43 1.92
N ILE A 275 -5.72 2.14 2.07
CA ILE A 275 -6.75 3.11 2.47
C ILE A 275 -6.92 3.14 3.99
N GLY A 276 -7.40 4.27 4.53
CA GLY A 276 -7.56 4.48 5.98
C GLY A 276 -6.31 4.94 6.72
N MET A 277 -5.14 4.96 6.05
CA MET A 277 -3.83 5.28 6.66
C MET A 277 -3.31 6.68 6.27
N GLY A 278 -4.10 7.46 5.55
CA GLY A 278 -3.71 8.78 5.06
C GLY A 278 -2.74 8.78 3.87
N ALA A 279 -2.21 7.64 3.44
CA ALA A 279 -1.27 7.53 2.32
C ALA A 279 -1.91 8.01 1.01
N ILE A 280 -3.09 7.50 0.69
CA ILE A 280 -3.85 7.86 -0.52
C ILE A 280 -4.28 9.33 -0.47
N MET A 281 -4.66 9.84 0.71
CA MET A 281 -5.00 11.25 0.91
C MET A 281 -3.76 12.15 0.70
N ALA A 282 -2.59 11.79 1.22
CA ALA A 282 -1.35 12.52 1.01
C ALA A 282 -0.95 12.56 -0.48
N TYR A 283 -1.03 11.41 -1.17
CA TYR A 283 -0.75 11.35 -2.61
C TYR A 283 -1.77 12.12 -3.43
N GLY A 284 -3.04 12.11 -3.03
CA GLY A 284 -4.11 12.93 -3.61
C GLY A 284 -3.85 14.43 -3.50
N ALA A 285 -3.19 14.89 -2.42
CA ALA A 285 -2.81 16.29 -2.25
C ALA A 285 -1.80 16.78 -3.32
N TYR A 286 -1.05 15.86 -3.94
CA TYR A 286 -0.07 16.16 -5.00
C TYR A 286 -0.63 15.91 -6.41
N LEU A 287 -1.91 15.50 -6.55
CA LEU A 287 -2.54 15.19 -7.83
C LEU A 287 -2.80 16.45 -8.65
N PRO A 288 -2.40 16.48 -9.96
CA PRO A 288 -2.80 17.54 -10.87
C PRO A 288 -4.32 17.69 -10.99
N GLU A 289 -4.81 18.94 -11.18
CA GLU A 289 -6.25 19.23 -11.18
C GLU A 289 -7.02 18.57 -12.33
N GLU A 290 -6.38 18.47 -13.49
CA GLU A 290 -6.98 17.92 -14.72
C GLU A 290 -7.16 16.39 -14.65
N THR A 291 -6.58 15.72 -13.64
CA THR A 291 -6.64 14.27 -13.56
C THR A 291 -8.02 13.80 -13.07
N SER A 292 -8.67 12.95 -13.84
CA SER A 292 -9.91 12.26 -13.42
C SER A 292 -9.62 11.29 -12.26
N ILE A 293 -10.24 11.55 -11.11
CA ILE A 293 -10.11 10.69 -9.91
C ILE A 293 -10.64 9.30 -10.21
N THR A 294 -11.83 9.18 -10.79
CA THR A 294 -12.46 7.90 -11.10
C THR A 294 -11.57 7.02 -11.98
N ASN A 295 -11.04 7.59 -13.08
CA ASN A 295 -10.18 6.83 -13.99
C ASN A 295 -8.84 6.46 -13.35
N ALA A 296 -8.29 7.32 -12.50
CA ALA A 296 -7.05 7.03 -11.79
C ALA A 296 -7.27 5.94 -10.74
N SER A 297 -8.34 6.04 -9.93
CA SER A 297 -8.69 5.03 -8.93
C SER A 297 -8.99 3.68 -9.57
N ALA A 298 -9.77 3.66 -10.66
CA ALA A 298 -10.05 2.42 -11.39
C ALA A 298 -8.78 1.75 -11.91
N ALA A 299 -7.84 2.53 -12.47
CA ALA A 299 -6.56 2.01 -12.95
C ALA A 299 -5.72 1.42 -11.79
N VAL A 300 -5.65 2.11 -10.65
CA VAL A 300 -4.92 1.63 -9.48
C VAL A 300 -5.54 0.36 -8.91
N VAL A 301 -6.85 0.37 -8.66
CA VAL A 301 -7.58 -0.79 -8.10
C VAL A 301 -7.45 -2.01 -9.03
N THR A 302 -7.58 -1.81 -10.34
CA THR A 302 -7.41 -2.90 -11.32
C THR A 302 -5.98 -3.45 -11.28
N ALA A 303 -4.96 -2.58 -11.29
CA ALA A 303 -3.57 -3.00 -11.26
C ALA A 303 -3.23 -3.76 -9.95
N ASP A 304 -3.65 -3.23 -8.80
CA ASP A 304 -3.48 -3.85 -7.49
C ASP A 304 -4.10 -5.24 -7.42
N THR A 305 -5.37 -5.35 -7.84
CA THR A 305 -6.11 -6.62 -7.84
C THR A 305 -5.50 -7.64 -8.80
N MET A 306 -5.11 -7.21 -10.02
CA MET A 306 -4.45 -8.10 -10.98
C MET A 306 -3.14 -8.64 -10.44
N ILE A 307 -2.34 -7.81 -9.77
CA ILE A 307 -1.08 -8.24 -9.16
C ILE A 307 -1.33 -9.23 -8.02
N ALA A 308 -2.34 -9.01 -7.18
CA ALA A 308 -2.70 -9.96 -6.12
C ALA A 308 -3.10 -11.33 -6.69
N ILE A 309 -3.96 -11.34 -7.72
CA ILE A 309 -4.38 -12.57 -8.41
C ILE A 309 -3.19 -13.27 -9.09
N LEU A 310 -2.35 -12.51 -9.81
CA LEU A 310 -1.14 -13.06 -10.44
C LEU A 310 -0.18 -13.64 -9.40
N ALA A 311 -0.01 -13.01 -8.24
CA ALA A 311 0.81 -13.53 -7.15
C ALA A 311 0.28 -14.87 -6.64
N GLY A 312 -1.04 -15.01 -6.48
CA GLY A 312 -1.67 -16.29 -6.15
C GLY A 312 -1.42 -17.36 -7.24
N LEU A 313 -1.55 -16.98 -8.52
CA LEU A 313 -1.28 -17.88 -9.66
C LEU A 313 0.21 -18.22 -9.84
N VAL A 314 1.12 -17.49 -9.21
CA VAL A 314 2.52 -17.88 -9.07
C VAL A 314 2.69 -18.84 -7.91
N ILE A 315 2.16 -18.51 -6.74
CA ILE A 315 2.45 -19.21 -5.49
C ILE A 315 1.75 -20.57 -5.41
N PHE A 316 0.45 -20.62 -5.67
CA PHE A 316 -0.32 -21.87 -5.47
C PHE A 316 0.12 -23.02 -6.37
N PRO A 317 0.37 -22.83 -7.69
CA PRO A 317 0.91 -23.93 -8.51
C PRO A 317 2.25 -24.47 -8.00
N LEU A 318 3.16 -23.60 -7.54
CA LEU A 318 4.45 -24.01 -7.00
C LEU A 318 4.31 -24.80 -5.69
N VAL A 319 3.36 -24.37 -4.83
CA VAL A 319 3.03 -25.05 -3.57
C VAL A 319 2.45 -26.43 -3.84
N PHE A 320 1.46 -26.55 -4.74
CA PHE A 320 0.80 -27.81 -5.07
C PHE A 320 1.72 -28.79 -5.83
N ALA A 321 2.60 -28.30 -6.71
CA ALA A 321 3.59 -29.11 -7.40
C ALA A 321 4.51 -29.90 -6.43
N ASN A 322 4.66 -29.38 -5.22
CA ASN A 322 5.48 -30.02 -4.18
C ASN A 322 4.63 -30.69 -3.06
N GLY A 323 3.32 -30.84 -3.27
CA GLY A 323 2.42 -31.46 -2.30
C GLY A 323 2.30 -30.69 -0.96
N LEU A 324 2.58 -29.37 -0.97
CA LEU A 324 2.59 -28.54 0.23
C LEU A 324 1.20 -27.92 0.48
N ASN A 325 0.97 -27.48 1.73
CA ASN A 325 -0.31 -26.90 2.14
C ASN A 325 -0.32 -25.37 1.85
N PRO A 326 -1.33 -24.85 1.11
CA PRO A 326 -1.45 -23.42 0.87
C PRO A 326 -1.89 -22.61 2.11
N GLY A 327 -2.38 -23.27 3.17
CA GLY A 327 -2.89 -22.66 4.39
C GLY A 327 -1.85 -22.42 5.50
N GLU A 328 -0.54 -22.51 5.20
CA GLU A 328 0.56 -22.34 6.19
C GLU A 328 0.66 -20.92 6.80
N GLY A 329 -0.25 -20.03 6.45
CA GLY A 329 -0.29 -18.68 7.01
C GLY A 329 0.95 -17.84 6.66
N PRO A 330 1.50 -17.07 7.61
CA PRO A 330 2.67 -16.22 7.35
C PRO A 330 3.92 -16.98 6.89
N GLY A 331 4.05 -18.28 7.22
CA GLY A 331 5.14 -19.16 6.79
C GLY A 331 5.15 -19.45 5.28
N LEU A 332 4.03 -19.25 4.59
CA LEU A 332 3.87 -19.58 3.16
C LEU A 332 5.00 -19.00 2.29
N VAL A 333 5.40 -17.76 2.51
CA VAL A 333 6.41 -17.08 1.69
C VAL A 333 7.84 -17.34 2.16
N PHE A 334 8.06 -17.46 3.47
CA PHE A 334 9.43 -17.56 4.01
C PHE A 334 9.86 -19.00 4.32
N GLN A 335 8.95 -19.97 4.27
CA GLN A 335 9.24 -21.39 4.50
C GLN A 335 8.73 -22.24 3.33
N THR A 336 7.41 -22.23 3.05
CA THR A 336 6.79 -23.11 2.05
C THR A 336 7.29 -22.80 0.63
N LEU A 337 7.35 -21.54 0.24
CA LEU A 337 7.77 -21.17 -1.11
C LEU A 337 9.27 -21.39 -1.38
N PRO A 338 10.21 -21.05 -0.47
CA PRO A 338 11.61 -21.43 -0.62
C PRO A 338 11.82 -22.94 -0.73
N LEU A 339 11.08 -23.72 0.06
CA LEU A 339 11.08 -25.18 -0.03
C LEU A 339 10.63 -25.66 -1.42
N ALA A 340 9.48 -25.17 -1.89
CA ALA A 340 8.93 -25.50 -3.20
C ALA A 340 9.89 -25.16 -4.33
N LEU A 341 10.38 -23.93 -4.36
CA LEU A 341 11.34 -23.47 -5.38
C LEU A 341 12.66 -24.25 -5.30
N GLY A 342 13.14 -24.59 -4.11
CA GLY A 342 14.35 -25.35 -3.89
C GLY A 342 14.34 -26.75 -4.51
N GLN A 343 13.16 -27.36 -4.68
CA GLN A 343 12.98 -28.68 -5.32
C GLN A 343 12.87 -28.61 -6.86
N MET A 344 12.69 -27.42 -7.42
CA MET A 344 12.42 -27.27 -8.85
C MET A 344 13.66 -26.87 -9.64
N PRO A 345 13.76 -27.22 -10.95
CA PRO A 345 14.88 -26.83 -11.81
C PRO A 345 15.04 -25.29 -11.86
N GLY A 346 16.25 -24.80 -11.63
CA GLY A 346 16.54 -23.36 -11.59
C GLY A 346 16.00 -22.63 -10.34
N GLY A 347 15.57 -23.38 -9.31
CA GLY A 347 14.88 -22.86 -8.14
C GLY A 347 15.66 -21.75 -7.41
N ALA A 348 16.98 -21.84 -7.27
CA ALA A 348 17.78 -20.76 -6.67
C ALA A 348 17.65 -19.43 -7.42
N PHE A 349 17.65 -19.46 -8.77
CA PHE A 349 17.45 -18.28 -9.60
C PHE A 349 16.06 -17.70 -9.44
N PHE A 350 15.00 -18.52 -9.56
CA PHE A 350 13.62 -18.04 -9.44
C PHE A 350 13.27 -17.62 -8.01
N SER A 351 13.82 -18.27 -6.98
CA SER A 351 13.70 -17.84 -5.58
C SER A 351 14.34 -16.47 -5.37
N THR A 352 15.52 -16.23 -5.97
CA THR A 352 16.17 -14.92 -5.93
C THR A 352 15.31 -13.84 -6.58
N LEU A 353 14.76 -14.10 -7.78
CA LEU A 353 13.85 -13.18 -8.47
C LEU A 353 12.59 -12.89 -7.63
N PHE A 354 12.04 -13.91 -6.97
CA PHE A 354 10.87 -13.77 -6.11
C PHE A 354 11.15 -12.84 -4.91
N PHE A 355 12.28 -13.02 -4.22
CA PHE A 355 12.61 -12.15 -3.08
C PHE A 355 13.04 -10.74 -3.49
N ILE A 356 13.60 -10.54 -4.69
CA ILE A 356 13.79 -9.20 -5.27
C ILE A 356 12.45 -8.54 -5.55
N LEU A 357 11.51 -9.24 -6.18
CA LEU A 357 10.13 -8.79 -6.41
C LEU A 357 9.48 -8.38 -5.08
N LEU A 358 9.55 -9.24 -4.07
CA LEU A 358 8.96 -9.01 -2.75
C LEU A 358 9.59 -7.80 -2.05
N SER A 359 10.91 -7.61 -2.18
CA SER A 359 11.62 -6.44 -1.65
C SER A 359 11.16 -5.14 -2.31
N PHE A 360 10.98 -5.13 -3.64
CA PHE A 360 10.48 -3.95 -4.35
C PHE A 360 9.04 -3.62 -3.94
N ALA A 361 8.17 -4.63 -3.86
CA ALA A 361 6.80 -4.46 -3.39
C ALA A 361 6.75 -3.92 -1.96
N ALA A 362 7.55 -4.48 -1.06
CA ALA A 362 7.65 -4.00 0.31
C ALA A 362 8.15 -2.55 0.38
N TRP A 363 9.13 -2.20 -0.44
CA TRP A 363 9.75 -0.88 -0.38
C TRP A 363 8.83 0.21 -0.92
N THR A 364 8.15 0.01 -2.05
CA THR A 364 7.18 0.98 -2.59
C THR A 364 6.04 1.28 -1.63
N SER A 365 5.51 0.27 -0.93
CA SER A 365 4.48 0.47 0.10
C SER A 365 5.01 1.19 1.33
N ALA A 366 6.24 0.91 1.77
CA ALA A 366 6.88 1.61 2.88
C ALA A 366 7.04 3.11 2.62
N LEU A 367 7.36 3.49 1.37
CA LEU A 367 7.41 4.90 0.96
C LEU A 367 6.05 5.59 1.14
N GLY A 368 4.97 4.92 0.74
CA GLY A 368 3.60 5.42 0.89
C GLY A 368 3.15 5.56 2.34
N LEU A 369 3.48 4.59 3.19
CA LEU A 369 3.14 4.61 4.61
C LEU A 369 3.87 5.71 5.40
N MET A 370 5.10 6.03 5.02
CA MET A 370 5.91 7.05 5.70
C MET A 370 5.52 8.48 5.32
N GLU A 371 5.05 8.70 4.09
CA GLU A 371 4.80 10.01 3.50
C GLU A 371 3.84 10.91 4.31
N PRO A 372 2.66 10.44 4.81
CA PRO A 372 1.72 11.27 5.56
C PRO A 372 2.32 11.88 6.82
N ALA A 373 3.13 11.10 7.54
CA ALA A 373 3.78 11.53 8.77
C ALA A 373 4.91 12.56 8.49
N VAL A 374 5.68 12.33 7.43
CA VAL A 374 6.73 13.27 7.00
C VAL A 374 6.11 14.58 6.53
N ALA A 375 5.04 14.54 5.72
CA ALA A 375 4.31 15.72 5.27
C ALA A 375 3.75 16.52 6.46
N TRP A 376 3.18 15.82 7.46
CA TRP A 376 2.67 16.45 8.67
C TRP A 376 3.79 17.19 9.44
N LEU A 377 4.95 16.53 9.63
CA LEU A 377 6.06 17.14 10.37
C LEU A 377 6.66 18.35 9.67
N VAL A 378 6.77 18.30 8.33
CA VAL A 378 7.23 19.43 7.51
C VAL A 378 6.29 20.61 7.64
N GLU A 379 4.96 20.39 7.52
CA GLU A 379 3.97 21.46 7.55
C GLU A 379 3.74 22.05 8.95
N HIS A 380 3.90 21.25 10.02
CA HIS A 380 3.57 21.68 11.39
C HIS A 380 4.76 22.28 12.13
N HIS A 381 5.98 21.81 11.87
CA HIS A 381 7.18 22.17 12.62
C HIS A 381 8.27 22.88 11.80
N ASN A 382 7.95 23.31 10.58
CA ASN A 382 8.89 24.03 9.69
C ASN A 382 10.24 23.30 9.50
N ARG A 383 10.23 21.97 9.54
CA ARG A 383 11.43 21.14 9.35
C ARG A 383 11.70 20.94 7.87
N THR A 384 12.99 20.81 7.52
CA THR A 384 13.30 20.35 6.16
C THR A 384 12.81 18.92 5.96
N ARG A 385 12.49 18.56 4.73
CA ARG A 385 12.00 17.23 4.40
C ARG A 385 12.98 16.12 4.83
N ALA A 386 14.29 16.35 4.67
CA ALA A 386 15.31 15.41 5.12
C ALA A 386 15.28 15.21 6.66
N GLN A 387 15.16 16.31 7.42
CA GLN A 387 15.04 16.22 8.88
C GLN A 387 13.78 15.46 9.29
N ALA A 388 12.63 15.77 8.66
CA ALA A 388 11.37 15.10 8.94
C ALA A 388 11.44 13.60 8.60
N ALA A 389 12.04 13.23 7.47
CA ALA A 389 12.23 11.84 7.09
C ALA A 389 13.10 11.06 8.07
N VAL A 390 14.20 11.67 8.54
CA VAL A 390 15.08 11.04 9.56
C VAL A 390 14.35 10.91 10.89
N MET A 391 13.63 11.93 11.35
CA MET A 391 12.90 11.89 12.63
C MET A 391 11.79 10.85 12.61
N ILE A 392 10.92 10.88 11.59
CA ILE A 392 9.81 9.92 11.47
C ILE A 392 10.34 8.50 11.24
N GLY A 393 11.27 8.34 10.29
CA GLY A 393 11.88 7.04 9.99
C GLY A 393 12.66 6.47 11.17
N GLY A 394 13.37 7.30 11.93
CA GLY A 394 14.04 6.90 13.17
C GLY A 394 13.06 6.47 14.26
N THR A 395 11.92 7.16 14.40
CA THR A 395 10.85 6.76 15.34
C THR A 395 10.26 5.41 14.92
N ILE A 396 9.94 5.22 13.64
CA ILE A 396 9.43 3.95 13.10
C ILE A 396 10.44 2.82 13.33
N TRP A 397 11.71 3.09 13.06
CA TRP A 397 12.81 2.14 13.28
C TRP A 397 12.91 1.73 14.74
N LEU A 398 12.84 2.68 15.68
CA LEU A 398 12.84 2.38 17.11
C LEU A 398 11.63 1.54 17.55
N LEU A 399 10.45 1.84 17.01
CA LEU A 399 9.21 1.08 17.29
C LEU A 399 9.22 -0.34 16.71
N GLY A 400 10.10 -0.63 15.76
CA GLY A 400 10.25 -1.97 15.17
C GLY A 400 11.09 -2.93 16.03
N PHE A 401 11.73 -2.45 17.10
CA PHE A 401 12.40 -3.31 18.06
C PHE A 401 11.41 -3.74 19.15
N PRO A 402 11.48 -5.01 19.59
CA PRO A 402 10.63 -5.55 20.67
C PRO A 402 10.95 -4.93 22.04
#